data_b9df90ad8e48147e393baa65a8feab9c
#
_entry.id   b9df90ad8e48147e393baa65a8feab9c
#
_cell.length_a   1.000
_cell.length_b   1.000
_cell.length_c   1.000
_cell.angle_alpha   90.00
_cell.angle_beta   90.00
_cell.angle_gamma   90.00
#
_symmetry.space_group_name_H-M   'P 1'
#
loop_
_entity.id
_entity.type
_entity.pdbx_description
1 polymer ?
#
loop_
_entity_poly.entity_id
_entity_poly.type
_entity_poly.pdbx_seq_one_letter_code
_entity_poly.pdbx_strand_id
1 'polypeptide(L)'
;MRILKEIRMDRRRFMRTSLGASAVLAMGAYTKALAKQPQPSPFDLVAVRGGEAEVMFDKGMEALGGVKAFVKKGQKVVVKPNIGWDVSPERAGNTNPKLVAHIIKRCLQAGAKDVYVFDHTCDNWQRCYRTSGIEDAVKSAGGKIVPGGSESYYQEVTVTGGKTLTRAKEHELILSSDVFINVPILKGHSSARVTAAMKNLMGVVWDREFWHSNDLHLCIAEYAAFRKPTLNVVDAYAVMKRNGPRGVSVSDVVMMKAQLISADMVAIDTAATKLFGLDPGQVRHIQIAAELGAGQKDLEKLNIKRIAI
;
A
#
# COMPACT_ATOMS: atom_id res chain seq x y z
N MET A 1 25.43 5.37 26.06
CA MET A 1 24.12 5.23 26.71
C MET A 1 23.29 6.53 26.62
N ARG A 2 23.26 7.20 25.44
CA ARG A 2 22.54 8.49 25.24
C ARG A 2 21.71 8.57 23.94
N ILE A 3 21.57 7.48 23.18
CA ILE A 3 20.94 7.48 21.83
C ILE A 3 19.52 6.89 21.82
N LEU A 4 19.03 6.33 22.93
CA LEU A 4 17.71 5.67 22.99
C LEU A 4 16.58 6.57 23.53
N LYS A 5 16.80 7.89 23.69
CA LYS A 5 15.81 8.79 24.32
C LYS A 5 14.93 9.59 23.36
N GLU A 6 15.20 9.56 22.04
CA GLU A 6 14.49 10.43 21.07
C GLU A 6 13.39 9.78 20.22
N ILE A 7 13.15 8.47 20.37
CA ILE A 7 12.14 7.77 19.55
C ILE A 7 10.84 7.47 20.33
N ARG A 8 10.68 8.01 21.53
CA ARG A 8 9.37 8.04 22.18
C ARG A 8 8.64 9.32 21.75
N MET A 9 7.99 9.29 20.61
CA MET A 9 6.91 10.23 20.35
C MET A 9 5.78 9.86 21.33
N ASP A 10 5.68 10.64 22.42
CA ASP A 10 4.67 10.45 23.45
C ASP A 10 3.29 10.55 22.79
N ARG A 11 2.47 9.52 22.94
CA ARG A 11 1.09 9.45 22.50
C ARG A 11 0.30 10.72 22.83
N ARG A 12 0.59 11.35 23.98
CA ARG A 12 -0.03 12.61 24.40
C ARG A 12 0.43 13.80 23.57
N ARG A 13 1.65 13.81 23.04
CA ARG A 13 2.18 14.88 22.20
C ARG A 13 1.67 14.78 20.77
N PHE A 14 1.52 13.56 20.25
CA PHE A 14 0.88 13.29 18.96
C PHE A 14 -0.60 13.68 18.98
N MET A 15 -1.32 13.34 20.05
CA MET A 15 -2.73 13.72 20.23
C MET A 15 -2.94 15.22 20.47
N ARG A 16 -2.01 15.91 21.13
CA ARG A 16 -2.12 17.36 21.38
C ARG A 16 -1.86 18.22 20.15
N THR A 17 -1.09 17.75 19.17
CA THR A 17 -0.90 18.46 17.90
C THR A 17 -2.04 18.25 16.91
N SER A 18 -2.88 17.22 17.11
CA SER A 18 -4.08 16.97 16.29
C SER A 18 -5.38 17.48 16.92
N LEU A 19 -5.37 17.93 18.20
CA LEU A 19 -6.55 18.39 18.94
C LEU A 19 -6.65 19.92 19.06
N GLY A 20 -5.91 20.66 18.28
CA GLY A 20 -5.95 22.12 18.24
C GLY A 20 -6.90 22.66 17.17
N ALA A 21 -8.16 22.25 17.12
CA ALA A 21 -9.26 23.06 16.59
C ALA A 21 -10.62 22.31 16.75
N SER A 22 -11.46 22.89 17.62
CA SER A 22 -12.91 22.79 17.57
C SER A 22 -13.56 21.59 18.25
N ALA A 23 -13.72 21.66 19.55
CA ALA A 23 -14.92 21.21 20.22
C ALA A 23 -16.04 22.25 19.95
N VAL A 24 -16.89 22.04 18.97
CA VAL A 24 -18.28 22.59 18.92
C VAL A 24 -19.13 21.71 18.02
N LEU A 25 -20.23 21.19 18.63
CA LEU A 25 -21.46 20.67 18.03
C LEU A 25 -21.44 19.29 17.39
N ALA A 26 -21.91 18.44 18.20
CA ALA A 26 -22.82 17.32 18.04
C ALA A 26 -23.62 17.22 16.71
N MET A 27 -23.81 15.98 16.29
CA MET A 27 -24.87 15.46 15.41
C MET A 27 -25.04 16.16 14.07
N GLY A 28 -24.54 15.54 13.05
CA GLY A 28 -24.90 15.86 11.68
C GLY A 28 -23.69 15.92 10.76
N ALA A 29 -23.63 14.93 9.88
CA ALA A 29 -22.78 14.91 8.72
C ALA A 29 -21.26 14.71 8.98
N TYR A 30 -20.85 13.47 9.22
CA TYR A 30 -19.63 12.97 8.63
C TYR A 30 -19.82 12.97 7.09
N THR A 31 -19.86 14.16 6.52
CA THR A 31 -19.57 14.30 5.10
C THR A 31 -18.08 13.93 4.99
N LYS A 32 -17.81 12.70 4.57
CA LYS A 32 -16.56 12.35 3.93
C LYS A 32 -16.16 13.55 3.08
N ALA A 33 -15.06 14.21 3.43
CA ALA A 33 -14.33 14.93 2.42
C ALA A 33 -13.88 13.84 1.45
N LEU A 34 -14.66 13.59 0.42
CA LEU A 34 -14.30 12.78 -0.72
C LEU A 34 -13.01 13.40 -1.19
N ALA A 35 -11.89 12.72 -0.99
CA ALA A 35 -10.64 13.10 -1.62
C ALA A 35 -10.99 13.38 -3.08
N LYS A 36 -10.84 14.65 -3.50
CA LYS A 36 -11.26 15.09 -4.83
C LYS A 36 -10.61 14.13 -5.79
N GLN A 37 -11.43 13.35 -6.50
CA GLN A 37 -10.94 12.32 -7.43
C GLN A 37 -9.81 12.92 -8.25
N PRO A 38 -8.71 12.20 -8.47
CA PRO A 38 -7.63 12.68 -9.33
C PRO A 38 -8.23 13.19 -10.64
N GLN A 39 -7.65 14.24 -11.25
CA GLN A 39 -8.03 14.68 -12.58
C GLN A 39 -8.04 13.44 -13.48
N PRO A 40 -9.10 13.23 -14.29
CA PRO A 40 -9.23 12.01 -15.05
C PRO A 40 -7.99 11.78 -15.90
N SER A 41 -7.19 10.80 -15.51
CA SER A 41 -6.11 10.32 -16.38
C SER A 41 -6.75 9.69 -17.61
N PRO A 42 -6.17 9.85 -18.80
CA PRO A 42 -6.62 9.13 -19.98
C PRO A 42 -6.40 7.61 -19.84
N PHE A 43 -5.68 7.16 -18.80
CA PHE A 43 -5.35 5.76 -18.60
C PHE A 43 -5.83 5.27 -17.24
N ASP A 44 -6.44 4.07 -17.25
CA ASP A 44 -6.90 3.37 -16.05
C ASP A 44 -5.74 2.64 -15.35
N LEU A 45 -4.75 2.19 -16.14
CA LEU A 45 -3.58 1.46 -15.67
C LEU A 45 -2.36 1.80 -16.53
N VAL A 46 -1.21 1.98 -15.88
CA VAL A 46 0.08 2.12 -16.54
C VAL A 46 0.99 0.97 -16.16
N ALA A 47 1.56 0.28 -17.17
CA ALA A 47 2.55 -0.76 -17.02
C ALA A 47 3.88 -0.28 -17.59
N VAL A 48 4.93 -0.25 -16.77
CA VAL A 48 6.28 0.20 -17.14
C VAL A 48 7.27 -0.94 -16.95
N ARG A 49 8.26 -1.08 -17.84
CA ARG A 49 9.32 -2.07 -17.73
C ARG A 49 10.67 -1.60 -18.27
N GLY A 50 11.75 -2.22 -17.80
CA GLY A 50 13.11 -2.10 -18.36
C GLY A 50 14.02 -1.12 -17.62
N GLY A 51 13.46 -0.14 -16.89
CA GLY A 51 14.23 0.86 -16.15
C GLY A 51 14.51 0.50 -14.69
N GLU A 52 15.20 1.39 -13.99
CA GLU A 52 15.28 1.37 -12.53
C GLU A 52 13.92 1.77 -11.92
N ALA A 53 13.66 1.32 -10.69
CA ALA A 53 12.35 1.44 -10.06
C ALA A 53 11.87 2.90 -9.96
N GLU A 54 12.77 3.84 -9.69
CA GLU A 54 12.50 5.26 -9.58
C GLU A 54 12.14 5.86 -10.94
N VAL A 55 12.86 5.48 -12.00
CA VAL A 55 12.62 5.96 -13.37
C VAL A 55 11.29 5.42 -13.90
N MET A 56 10.98 4.14 -13.62
CA MET A 56 9.70 3.55 -13.98
C MET A 56 8.53 4.26 -13.28
N PHE A 57 8.69 4.62 -12.00
CA PHE A 57 7.68 5.39 -11.28
C PHE A 57 7.44 6.75 -11.93
N ASP A 58 8.50 7.50 -12.24
CA ASP A 58 8.38 8.82 -12.86
C ASP A 58 7.68 8.74 -14.22
N LYS A 59 8.08 7.78 -15.08
CA LYS A 59 7.45 7.58 -16.38
C LYS A 59 5.99 7.15 -16.28
N GLY A 60 5.68 6.28 -15.32
CA GLY A 60 4.31 5.86 -15.05
C GLY A 60 3.44 7.00 -14.54
N MET A 61 3.96 7.79 -13.61
CA MET A 61 3.25 8.96 -13.07
C MET A 61 3.08 10.07 -14.11
N GLU A 62 4.07 10.28 -14.98
CA GLU A 62 3.95 11.23 -16.11
C GLU A 62 2.73 10.90 -16.98
N ALA A 63 2.55 9.62 -17.31
CA ALA A 63 1.40 9.15 -18.07
C ALA A 63 0.05 9.34 -17.34
N LEU A 64 0.07 9.34 -15.99
CA LEU A 64 -1.10 9.56 -15.14
C LEU A 64 -1.35 11.04 -14.78
N GLY A 65 -0.64 11.98 -15.39
CA GLY A 65 -0.79 13.42 -15.12
C GLY A 65 0.10 13.94 -13.98
N GLY A 66 1.08 13.15 -13.56
CA GLY A 66 2.08 13.48 -12.53
C GLY A 66 1.57 13.28 -11.09
N VAL A 67 2.50 13.29 -10.14
CA VAL A 67 2.18 13.11 -8.71
C VAL A 67 1.24 14.22 -8.20
N LYS A 68 1.31 15.41 -8.75
CA LYS A 68 0.40 16.54 -8.41
C LYS A 68 -1.06 16.28 -8.78
N ALA A 69 -1.37 15.30 -9.63
CA ALA A 69 -2.75 14.87 -9.86
C ALA A 69 -3.35 14.23 -8.59
N PHE A 70 -2.53 13.54 -7.81
CA PHE A 70 -2.94 12.73 -6.64
C PHE A 70 -2.64 13.42 -5.30
N VAL A 71 -1.55 14.19 -5.21
CA VAL A 71 -1.09 14.85 -3.98
C VAL A 71 -1.15 16.36 -4.14
N LYS A 72 -1.82 17.05 -3.23
CA LYS A 72 -1.95 18.51 -3.22
C LYS A 72 -1.11 19.13 -2.11
N LYS A 73 -0.82 20.43 -2.25
CA LYS A 73 -0.08 21.21 -1.25
C LYS A 73 -0.79 21.14 0.12
N GLY A 74 0.00 20.86 1.14
CA GLY A 74 -0.45 20.85 2.54
C GLY A 74 -1.08 19.53 3.00
N GLN A 75 -1.28 18.56 2.10
CA GLN A 75 -1.86 17.26 2.45
C GLN A 75 -0.92 16.37 3.25
N LYS A 76 -1.53 15.57 4.12
CA LYS A 76 -0.90 14.45 4.85
C LYS A 76 -1.02 13.20 4.00
N VAL A 77 0.13 12.62 3.66
CA VAL A 77 0.21 11.43 2.82
C VAL A 77 0.63 10.23 3.68
N VAL A 78 -0.01 9.09 3.51
CA VAL A 78 0.49 7.81 3.98
C VAL A 78 0.93 6.96 2.79
N VAL A 79 2.17 6.50 2.82
CA VAL A 79 2.72 5.52 1.88
C VAL A 79 2.82 4.19 2.63
N LYS A 80 2.11 3.18 2.16
CA LYS A 80 2.08 1.86 2.78
C LYS A 80 2.78 0.84 1.89
N PRO A 81 4.09 0.60 2.09
CA PRO A 81 4.80 -0.49 1.42
C PRO A 81 4.38 -1.86 1.98
N ASN A 82 4.98 -2.92 1.49
CA ASN A 82 5.01 -4.21 2.16
C ASN A 82 6.32 -4.29 2.98
N ILE A 83 6.22 -4.32 4.31
CA ILE A 83 7.34 -4.53 5.24
C ILE A 83 6.99 -5.74 6.11
N GLY A 84 6.70 -6.88 5.46
CA GLY A 84 6.18 -8.06 6.16
C GLY A 84 7.24 -8.84 6.93
N TRP A 85 8.50 -8.86 6.47
CA TRP A 85 9.47 -9.87 6.85
C TRP A 85 10.84 -9.28 7.22
N ASP A 86 11.49 -9.90 8.17
CA ASP A 86 12.87 -9.62 8.57
C ASP A 86 13.84 -10.27 7.57
N VAL A 87 13.89 -9.72 6.36
CA VAL A 87 14.74 -10.15 5.26
C VAL A 87 15.30 -8.95 4.50
N SER A 88 16.50 -9.10 3.93
CA SER A 88 17.16 -8.05 3.14
C SER A 88 16.46 -7.81 1.79
N PRO A 89 16.71 -6.66 1.15
CA PRO A 89 16.03 -6.28 -0.11
C PRO A 89 16.21 -7.30 -1.24
N GLU A 90 17.36 -7.98 -1.32
CA GLU A 90 17.68 -8.96 -2.36
C GLU A 90 16.78 -10.18 -2.32
N ARG A 91 16.15 -10.44 -1.17
CA ARG A 91 15.19 -11.52 -0.98
C ARG A 91 13.80 -11.18 -1.54
N ALA A 92 13.57 -9.93 -1.94
CA ALA A 92 12.28 -9.46 -2.47
C ALA A 92 11.06 -9.88 -1.62
N GLY A 93 11.25 -9.97 -0.31
CA GLY A 93 10.18 -10.23 0.66
C GLY A 93 9.42 -8.97 1.06
N ASN A 94 10.02 -7.80 0.81
CA ASN A 94 9.51 -6.47 1.12
C ASN A 94 9.59 -5.57 -0.11
N THR A 95 8.85 -4.45 -0.12
CA THR A 95 8.91 -3.46 -1.21
C THR A 95 10.33 -2.89 -1.34
N ASN A 96 10.75 -2.60 -2.57
CA ASN A 96 12.04 -2.00 -2.87
C ASN A 96 12.22 -0.66 -2.13
N PRO A 97 13.22 -0.53 -1.25
CA PRO A 97 13.42 0.69 -0.46
C PRO A 97 13.72 1.93 -1.31
N LYS A 98 14.39 1.78 -2.48
CA LYS A 98 14.63 2.89 -3.40
C LYS A 98 13.33 3.45 -3.97
N LEU A 99 12.39 2.58 -4.34
CA LEU A 99 11.07 3.00 -4.80
C LEU A 99 10.31 3.74 -3.71
N VAL A 100 10.31 3.23 -2.47
CA VAL A 100 9.65 3.89 -1.34
C VAL A 100 10.22 5.29 -1.11
N ALA A 101 11.55 5.42 -1.05
CA ALA A 101 12.23 6.71 -0.90
C ALA A 101 11.86 7.68 -2.03
N HIS A 102 11.82 7.20 -3.26
CA HIS A 102 11.50 8.02 -4.42
C HIS A 102 10.06 8.53 -4.38
N ILE A 103 9.09 7.68 -4.07
CA ILE A 103 7.68 8.07 -3.90
C ILE A 103 7.55 9.17 -2.84
N ILE A 104 8.24 9.03 -1.69
CA ILE A 104 8.23 10.04 -0.62
C ILE A 104 8.75 11.37 -1.14
N LYS A 105 9.93 11.39 -1.80
CA LYS A 105 10.51 12.61 -2.38
C LYS A 105 9.55 13.28 -3.36
N ARG A 106 8.90 12.51 -4.22
CA ARG A 106 7.93 13.03 -5.20
C ARG A 106 6.67 13.60 -4.54
N CYS A 107 6.17 12.98 -3.45
CA CYS A 107 5.06 13.52 -2.67
C CYS A 107 5.43 14.86 -2.01
N LEU A 108 6.61 14.95 -1.38
CA LEU A 108 7.10 16.20 -0.78
C LEU A 108 7.31 17.30 -1.85
N GLN A 109 7.88 16.96 -3.01
CA GLN A 109 8.03 17.88 -4.15
C GLN A 109 6.67 18.32 -4.73
N ALA A 110 5.64 17.50 -4.64
CA ALA A 110 4.28 17.87 -5.01
C ALA A 110 3.64 18.84 -4.01
N GLY A 111 4.24 19.01 -2.82
CA GLY A 111 3.82 19.93 -1.78
C GLY A 111 3.11 19.27 -0.59
N ALA A 112 3.21 17.94 -0.44
CA ALA A 112 2.74 17.26 0.77
C ALA A 112 3.34 17.91 2.02
N LYS A 113 2.54 18.09 3.08
CA LYS A 113 2.99 18.60 4.37
C LYS A 113 3.85 17.58 5.09
N ASP A 114 3.37 16.34 5.14
CA ASP A 114 4.02 15.21 5.78
C ASP A 114 3.78 13.94 4.96
N VAL A 115 4.78 13.06 4.93
CA VAL A 115 4.66 11.72 4.35
C VAL A 115 5.02 10.70 5.42
N TYR A 116 4.05 9.88 5.80
CA TYR A 116 4.19 8.83 6.80
C TYR A 116 4.30 7.46 6.16
N VAL A 117 5.08 6.58 6.77
CA VAL A 117 5.25 5.19 6.32
C VAL A 117 5.08 4.24 7.49
N PHE A 118 4.28 3.21 7.32
CA PHE A 118 4.14 2.11 8.26
C PHE A 118 3.72 0.82 7.56
N ASP A 119 3.86 -0.29 8.24
CA ASP A 119 3.22 -1.58 7.94
C ASP A 119 3.01 -2.37 9.24
N HIS A 120 1.97 -3.18 9.30
CA HIS A 120 1.84 -4.23 10.30
C HIS A 120 2.62 -5.45 9.84
N THR A 121 3.80 -5.66 10.41
CA THR A 121 4.74 -6.71 9.99
C THR A 121 4.33 -8.11 10.44
N CYS A 122 4.87 -9.16 9.83
CA CYS A 122 4.68 -10.55 10.24
C CYS A 122 5.75 -11.00 11.25
N ASP A 123 6.98 -10.49 11.12
CA ASP A 123 8.07 -10.67 12.07
C ASP A 123 8.18 -9.44 13.01
N ASN A 124 9.21 -9.42 13.87
CA ASN A 124 9.47 -8.26 14.75
C ASN A 124 9.60 -6.95 13.93
N TRP A 125 8.75 -5.97 14.23
CA TRP A 125 8.61 -4.78 13.39
C TRP A 125 9.89 -3.94 13.30
N GLN A 126 10.67 -3.79 14.41
CA GLN A 126 11.92 -3.03 14.39
C GLN A 126 12.95 -3.68 13.46
N ARG A 127 13.02 -5.02 13.46
CA ARG A 127 13.93 -5.76 12.58
C ARG A 127 13.45 -5.69 11.15
N CYS A 128 12.16 -5.93 10.88
CA CYS A 128 11.62 -5.82 9.53
C CYS A 128 11.93 -4.46 8.89
N TYR A 129 11.73 -3.38 9.62
CA TYR A 129 11.92 -2.02 9.12
C TYR A 129 13.40 -1.73 8.81
N ARG A 130 14.33 -2.18 9.67
CA ARG A 130 15.77 -2.01 9.47
C ARG A 130 16.32 -2.93 8.39
N THR A 131 16.06 -4.24 8.51
CA THR A 131 16.66 -5.25 7.62
C THR A 131 16.17 -5.09 6.18
N SER A 132 14.92 -4.64 5.97
CA SER A 132 14.40 -4.31 4.63
C SER A 132 15.05 -3.07 4.00
N GLY A 133 15.81 -2.27 4.77
CA GLY A 133 16.37 -1.00 4.35
C GLY A 133 15.32 0.12 4.19
N ILE A 134 14.04 -0.16 4.46
CA ILE A 134 12.96 0.83 4.27
C ILE A 134 13.04 1.94 5.31
N GLU A 135 13.42 1.63 6.56
CA GLU A 135 13.56 2.66 7.60
C GLU A 135 14.54 3.76 7.20
N ASP A 136 15.75 3.38 6.75
CA ASP A 136 16.78 4.34 6.33
C ASP A 136 16.36 5.08 5.04
N ALA A 137 15.74 4.37 4.11
CA ALA A 137 15.22 4.94 2.87
C ALA A 137 14.17 6.03 3.14
N VAL A 138 13.24 5.78 4.08
CA VAL A 138 12.21 6.75 4.49
C VAL A 138 12.83 7.97 5.14
N LYS A 139 13.73 7.78 6.11
CA LYS A 139 14.42 8.87 6.82
C LYS A 139 15.22 9.75 5.86
N SER A 140 16.01 9.11 4.97
CA SER A 140 16.83 9.81 3.97
C SER A 140 15.99 10.58 2.94
N ALA A 141 14.76 10.15 2.68
CA ALA A 141 13.83 10.83 1.79
C ALA A 141 13.04 11.98 2.44
N GLY A 142 13.18 12.18 3.75
CA GLY A 142 12.42 13.18 4.52
C GLY A 142 11.04 12.70 4.97
N GLY A 143 10.76 11.41 4.87
CA GLY A 143 9.53 10.79 5.37
C GLY A 143 9.60 10.48 6.88
N LYS A 144 8.48 10.08 7.45
CA LYS A 144 8.31 9.74 8.86
C LYS A 144 7.91 8.28 9.02
N ILE A 145 8.77 7.50 9.67
CA ILE A 145 8.45 6.12 10.04
C ILE A 145 7.54 6.13 11.26
N VAL A 146 6.49 5.30 11.23
CA VAL A 146 5.55 5.11 12.33
C VAL A 146 5.43 3.62 12.65
N PRO A 147 5.44 3.22 13.92
CA PRO A 147 5.26 1.82 14.30
C PRO A 147 3.88 1.29 13.91
N GLY A 148 3.82 0.06 13.39
CA GLY A 148 2.57 -0.68 13.15
C GLY A 148 2.40 -1.89 14.07
N GLY A 149 3.33 -2.10 15.02
CA GLY A 149 3.41 -3.33 15.83
C GLY A 149 2.75 -3.25 17.21
N SER A 150 1.78 -2.36 17.43
CA SER A 150 0.99 -2.29 18.65
C SER A 150 -0.47 -1.99 18.32
N GLU A 151 -1.39 -2.74 18.92
CA GLU A 151 -2.84 -2.55 18.75
C GLU A 151 -3.30 -1.13 19.10
N SER A 152 -2.56 -0.45 19.97
CA SER A 152 -2.89 0.90 20.42
C SER A 152 -2.87 1.96 19.30
N TYR A 153 -2.32 1.64 18.12
CA TYR A 153 -2.35 2.50 16.93
C TYR A 153 -3.59 2.25 16.05
N TYR A 154 -4.43 1.29 16.40
CA TYR A 154 -5.54 0.87 15.57
C TYR A 154 -6.87 1.22 16.23
N GLN A 155 -7.83 1.61 15.42
CA GLN A 155 -9.19 1.96 15.83
C GLN A 155 -10.19 1.07 15.11
N GLU A 156 -11.24 0.67 15.80
CA GLU A 156 -12.31 -0.13 15.21
C GLU A 156 -13.08 0.68 14.16
N VAL A 157 -13.29 0.06 13.02
CA VAL A 157 -14.11 0.57 11.92
C VAL A 157 -15.14 -0.47 11.51
N THR A 158 -16.33 -0.01 11.14
CA THR A 158 -17.35 -0.87 10.51
C THR A 158 -17.02 -1.01 9.03
N VAL A 159 -16.84 -2.23 8.55
CA VAL A 159 -16.61 -2.55 7.13
C VAL A 159 -17.96 -2.57 6.41
N THR A 160 -18.34 -1.42 5.89
CA THR A 160 -19.65 -1.27 5.20
C THR A 160 -19.70 -2.17 3.97
N GLY A 161 -20.72 -3.02 3.88
CA GLY A 161 -20.90 -3.99 2.80
C GLY A 161 -20.20 -5.33 3.04
N GLY A 162 -19.40 -5.48 4.09
CA GLY A 162 -18.82 -6.76 4.49
C GLY A 162 -19.88 -7.70 5.07
N LYS A 163 -19.85 -8.96 4.65
CA LYS A 163 -20.70 -10.03 5.17
C LYS A 163 -19.97 -10.89 6.19
N THR A 164 -18.72 -11.20 5.92
CA THR A 164 -17.81 -11.93 6.80
C THR A 164 -16.96 -10.97 7.61
N LEU A 165 -16.33 -10.00 6.96
CA LEU A 165 -15.52 -8.97 7.60
C LEU A 165 -16.38 -7.73 7.88
N THR A 166 -17.18 -7.78 8.95
CA THR A 166 -18.09 -6.66 9.32
C THR A 166 -17.41 -5.55 10.12
N ARG A 167 -16.26 -5.85 10.73
CA ARG A 167 -15.45 -4.92 11.52
C ARG A 167 -13.97 -5.18 11.26
N ALA A 168 -13.15 -4.15 11.40
CA ALA A 168 -11.69 -4.25 11.39
C ALA A 168 -11.09 -3.20 12.32
N LYS A 169 -9.94 -3.49 12.92
CA LYS A 169 -9.14 -2.47 13.61
C LYS A 169 -8.14 -1.91 12.60
N GLU A 170 -8.36 -0.68 12.15
CA GLU A 170 -7.57 0.00 11.12
C GLU A 170 -6.60 1.00 11.75
N HIS A 171 -5.39 1.06 11.22
CA HIS A 171 -4.35 1.98 11.71
C HIS A 171 -4.77 3.45 11.58
N GLU A 172 -4.58 4.24 12.64
CA GLU A 172 -5.01 5.64 12.71
C GLU A 172 -4.47 6.54 11.59
N LEU A 173 -3.30 6.22 11.01
CA LEU A 173 -2.77 6.96 9.86
C LEU A 173 -3.64 6.81 8.61
N ILE A 174 -4.25 5.66 8.39
CA ILE A 174 -5.17 5.47 7.26
C ILE A 174 -6.43 6.33 7.46
N LEU A 175 -6.91 6.42 8.71
CA LEU A 175 -8.10 7.20 9.05
C LEU A 175 -7.85 8.72 8.97
N SER A 176 -6.63 9.16 9.26
CA SER A 176 -6.30 10.58 9.41
C SER A 176 -5.51 11.19 8.24
N SER A 177 -5.18 10.42 7.21
CA SER A 177 -4.44 10.92 6.03
C SER A 177 -5.37 11.36 4.92
N ASP A 178 -4.96 12.41 4.19
CA ASP A 178 -5.69 12.91 3.02
C ASP A 178 -5.46 12.06 1.78
N VAL A 179 -4.27 11.43 1.70
CA VAL A 179 -3.84 10.61 0.56
C VAL A 179 -3.26 9.29 1.07
N PHE A 180 -3.75 8.19 0.52
CA PHE A 180 -3.25 6.85 0.79
C PHE A 180 -2.64 6.24 -0.48
N ILE A 181 -1.31 6.03 -0.48
CA ILE A 181 -0.56 5.37 -1.55
C ILE A 181 -0.16 3.98 -1.08
N ASN A 182 -0.72 2.96 -1.72
CA ASN A 182 -0.44 1.55 -1.45
C ASN A 182 0.68 1.07 -2.38
N VAL A 183 1.80 0.57 -1.81
CA VAL A 183 2.99 0.18 -2.57
C VAL A 183 3.36 -1.29 -2.29
N PRO A 184 2.55 -2.26 -2.74
CA PRO A 184 2.85 -3.67 -2.57
C PRO A 184 4.05 -4.11 -3.39
N ILE A 185 4.75 -5.15 -2.92
CA ILE A 185 5.64 -5.95 -3.76
C ILE A 185 4.87 -7.10 -4.40
N LEU A 186 5.12 -7.37 -5.67
CA LEU A 186 4.60 -8.55 -6.34
C LEU A 186 5.41 -9.78 -5.92
N LYS A 187 4.76 -10.75 -5.31
CA LYS A 187 5.40 -12.01 -4.87
C LYS A 187 4.40 -13.15 -4.75
N GLY A 188 4.89 -14.39 -4.83
CA GLY A 188 4.09 -15.57 -4.51
C GLY A 188 3.61 -15.56 -3.07
N HIS A 189 2.46 -16.18 -2.81
CA HIS A 189 1.88 -16.32 -1.49
C HIS A 189 1.16 -17.65 -1.38
N SER A 190 1.50 -18.46 -0.38
CA SER A 190 0.93 -19.80 -0.18
C SER A 190 -0.61 -19.79 -0.13
N SER A 191 -1.20 -18.98 0.74
CA SER A 191 -2.66 -18.96 0.94
C SER A 191 -3.41 -18.08 -0.08
N ALA A 192 -2.85 -16.93 -0.48
CA ALA A 192 -3.52 -15.97 -1.36
C ALA A 192 -3.07 -16.06 -2.83
N ARG A 193 -2.20 -17.02 -3.19
CA ARG A 193 -1.55 -17.24 -4.49
C ARG A 193 -0.53 -16.16 -4.82
N VAL A 194 -0.91 -14.88 -4.78
CA VAL A 194 -0.02 -13.72 -4.99
C VAL A 194 -0.25 -12.66 -3.91
N THR A 195 0.78 -11.88 -3.65
CA THR A 195 0.68 -10.58 -2.97
C THR A 195 0.75 -9.49 -4.03
N ALA A 196 -0.29 -8.65 -4.07
CA ALA A 196 -0.35 -7.44 -4.85
C ALA A 196 -1.17 -6.37 -4.07
N ALA A 197 -1.93 -5.49 -4.71
CA ALA A 197 -2.53 -4.34 -4.04
C ALA A 197 -3.54 -4.71 -2.94
N MET A 198 -4.53 -5.57 -3.25
CA MET A 198 -5.57 -5.92 -2.27
C MET A 198 -5.01 -6.69 -1.08
N LYS A 199 -4.15 -7.70 -1.32
CA LYS A 199 -3.55 -8.48 -0.23
C LYS A 199 -2.65 -7.62 0.67
N ASN A 200 -2.01 -6.57 0.12
CA ASN A 200 -1.16 -5.66 0.89
C ASN A 200 -1.95 -4.85 1.93
N LEU A 201 -3.26 -4.67 1.75
CA LEU A 201 -4.11 -3.97 2.71
C LEU A 201 -4.23 -4.69 4.06
N MET A 202 -3.91 -5.97 4.15
CA MET A 202 -3.84 -6.66 5.44
C MET A 202 -2.81 -6.04 6.40
N GLY A 203 -1.82 -5.30 5.88
CA GLY A 203 -0.85 -4.58 6.71
C GLY A 203 -1.36 -3.25 7.26
N VAL A 204 -2.60 -2.83 6.97
CA VAL A 204 -3.20 -1.65 7.59
C VAL A 204 -4.20 -2.02 8.70
N VAL A 205 -4.46 -3.32 8.92
CA VAL A 205 -5.36 -3.82 9.97
C VAL A 205 -4.61 -4.61 11.03
N TRP A 206 -5.17 -4.63 12.25
CA TRP A 206 -4.60 -5.41 13.37
C TRP A 206 -5.01 -6.88 13.31
N ASP A 207 -6.29 -7.17 13.16
CA ASP A 207 -6.89 -8.49 13.33
C ASP A 207 -6.72 -9.40 12.10
N ARG A 208 -5.46 -9.60 11.62
CA ARG A 208 -5.17 -10.42 10.42
C ARG A 208 -5.44 -11.90 10.61
N GLU A 209 -5.36 -12.40 11.85
CA GLU A 209 -5.63 -13.79 12.17
C GLU A 209 -7.09 -14.14 11.84
N PHE A 210 -8.03 -13.22 12.12
CA PHE A 210 -9.43 -13.40 11.74
C PHE A 210 -9.58 -13.69 10.24
N TRP A 211 -8.84 -12.99 9.38
CA TRP A 211 -8.91 -13.20 7.93
C TRP A 211 -8.38 -14.58 7.52
N HIS A 212 -7.32 -15.05 8.18
CA HIS A 212 -6.75 -16.37 7.90
C HIS A 212 -7.60 -17.51 8.46
N SER A 213 -8.33 -17.29 9.55
CA SER A 213 -9.21 -18.27 10.19
C SER A 213 -10.60 -18.36 9.56
N ASN A 214 -10.91 -17.42 8.65
CA ASN A 214 -12.16 -17.39 7.89
C ASN A 214 -11.86 -17.55 6.39
N ASP A 215 -12.75 -17.08 5.51
CA ASP A 215 -12.45 -17.03 4.08
C ASP A 215 -11.50 -15.86 3.77
N LEU A 216 -10.21 -16.14 3.70
CA LEU A 216 -9.16 -15.16 3.44
C LEU A 216 -9.45 -14.32 2.17
N HIS A 217 -9.88 -14.98 1.08
CA HIS A 217 -10.13 -14.29 -0.18
C HIS A 217 -11.34 -13.37 -0.10
N LEU A 218 -12.39 -13.79 0.62
CA LEU A 218 -13.56 -12.96 0.84
C LEU A 218 -13.21 -11.75 1.73
N CYS A 219 -12.50 -11.96 2.84
CA CYS A 219 -12.07 -10.86 3.72
C CYS A 219 -11.18 -9.84 2.96
N ILE A 220 -10.24 -10.30 2.11
CA ILE A 220 -9.41 -9.42 1.27
C ILE A 220 -10.31 -8.58 0.36
N ALA A 221 -11.29 -9.19 -0.31
CA ALA A 221 -12.15 -8.52 -1.26
C ALA A 221 -13.11 -7.53 -0.58
N GLU A 222 -13.73 -7.92 0.53
CA GLU A 222 -14.63 -7.05 1.31
C GLU A 222 -13.88 -5.82 1.85
N TYR A 223 -12.66 -6.03 2.37
CA TYR A 223 -11.87 -4.90 2.84
C TYR A 223 -11.41 -3.99 1.70
N ALA A 224 -11.01 -4.55 0.55
CA ALA A 224 -10.65 -3.78 -0.63
C ALA A 224 -11.83 -2.99 -1.20
N ALA A 225 -13.05 -3.52 -1.15
CA ALA A 225 -14.25 -2.78 -1.53
C ALA A 225 -14.56 -1.61 -0.55
N PHE A 226 -14.29 -1.82 0.73
CA PHE A 226 -14.47 -0.81 1.78
C PHE A 226 -13.38 0.27 1.76
N ARG A 227 -12.08 -0.12 1.72
CA ARG A 227 -10.95 0.80 1.81
C ARG A 227 -10.18 0.87 0.48
N LYS A 228 -10.38 1.96 -0.24
CA LYS A 228 -9.73 2.21 -1.53
C LYS A 228 -8.56 3.18 -1.36
N PRO A 229 -7.31 2.76 -1.65
CA PRO A 229 -6.18 3.68 -1.76
C PRO A 229 -6.42 4.72 -2.86
N THR A 230 -5.83 5.90 -2.70
CA THR A 230 -5.81 6.94 -3.73
C THR A 230 -5.03 6.47 -4.96
N LEU A 231 -3.96 5.70 -4.73
CA LEU A 231 -3.09 5.17 -5.78
C LEU A 231 -2.47 3.85 -5.31
N ASN A 232 -2.33 2.90 -6.25
CA ASN A 232 -1.59 1.67 -6.05
C ASN A 232 -0.39 1.64 -6.99
N VAL A 233 0.79 1.29 -6.45
CA VAL A 233 2.05 1.15 -7.18
C VAL A 233 2.61 -0.24 -6.89
N VAL A 234 2.37 -1.20 -7.75
CA VAL A 234 2.90 -2.56 -7.61
C VAL A 234 4.36 -2.58 -8.01
N ASP A 235 5.22 -2.83 -7.04
CA ASP A 235 6.64 -3.09 -7.25
C ASP A 235 6.83 -4.51 -7.78
N ALA A 236 7.19 -4.62 -9.05
CA ALA A 236 7.56 -5.85 -9.72
C ALA A 236 9.00 -5.76 -10.28
N TYR A 237 9.88 -5.00 -9.62
CA TYR A 237 11.28 -4.89 -10.02
C TYR A 237 12.02 -6.21 -9.81
N ALA A 238 11.96 -6.72 -8.59
CA ALA A 238 12.41 -8.06 -8.20
C ALA A 238 11.22 -8.83 -7.64
N VAL A 239 10.90 -9.99 -8.21
CA VAL A 239 9.68 -10.76 -7.90
C VAL A 239 10.06 -12.11 -7.31
N MET A 240 9.63 -12.36 -6.08
CA MET A 240 9.79 -13.67 -5.44
C MET A 240 8.78 -14.66 -6.04
N LYS A 241 9.28 -15.57 -6.89
CA LYS A 241 8.46 -16.53 -7.63
C LYS A 241 8.22 -17.83 -6.88
N ARG A 242 9.10 -18.19 -5.93
CA ARG A 242 9.03 -19.44 -5.15
C ARG A 242 9.12 -19.14 -3.66
N ASN A 243 8.65 -20.08 -2.83
CA ASN A 243 8.73 -20.05 -1.37
C ASN A 243 8.18 -18.77 -0.71
N GLY A 244 7.29 -18.03 -1.42
CA GLY A 244 6.64 -16.85 -0.85
C GLY A 244 5.60 -17.21 0.23
N PRO A 245 5.32 -16.25 1.14
CA PRO A 245 5.60 -14.82 1.03
C PRO A 245 6.92 -14.34 1.67
N ARG A 246 7.67 -15.19 2.40
CA ARG A 246 8.92 -14.84 3.08
C ARG A 246 10.17 -15.11 2.22
N GLY A 247 10.09 -16.19 1.42
CA GLY A 247 11.21 -16.73 0.66
C GLY A 247 12.23 -17.48 1.53
N VAL A 248 13.06 -18.29 0.89
CA VAL A 248 14.12 -19.06 1.54
C VAL A 248 15.50 -18.56 1.11
N SER A 249 15.66 -18.15 -0.16
CA SER A 249 16.93 -17.75 -0.74
C SER A 249 16.72 -16.71 -1.85
N VAL A 250 17.81 -16.02 -2.25
CA VAL A 250 17.80 -15.13 -3.42
C VAL A 250 17.48 -15.86 -4.73
N SER A 251 17.68 -17.19 -4.78
CA SER A 251 17.28 -18.01 -5.94
C SER A 251 15.76 -18.12 -6.14
N ASP A 252 14.96 -17.69 -5.15
CA ASP A 252 13.50 -17.59 -5.26
C ASP A 252 13.07 -16.40 -6.10
N VAL A 253 13.98 -15.47 -6.40
CA VAL A 253 13.72 -14.16 -6.97
C VAL A 253 14.09 -14.10 -8.44
N VAL A 254 13.23 -13.47 -9.23
CA VAL A 254 13.46 -13.15 -10.64
C VAL A 254 13.43 -11.65 -10.84
N MET A 255 14.46 -11.10 -11.50
CA MET A 255 14.51 -9.69 -11.86
C MET A 255 13.61 -9.45 -13.07
N MET A 256 12.46 -8.83 -12.85
CA MET A 256 11.48 -8.54 -13.90
C MET A 256 11.56 -7.09 -14.41
N LYS A 257 12.13 -6.18 -13.62
CA LYS A 257 12.22 -4.75 -13.91
C LYS A 257 10.92 -4.20 -14.45
N ALA A 258 9.82 -4.42 -13.73
CA ALA A 258 8.49 -3.98 -14.10
C ALA A 258 7.81 -3.25 -12.94
N GLN A 259 6.83 -2.42 -13.27
CA GLN A 259 6.01 -1.69 -12.31
C GLN A 259 4.62 -1.47 -12.90
N LEU A 260 3.58 -1.56 -12.06
CA LEU A 260 2.21 -1.27 -12.45
C LEU A 260 1.68 -0.15 -11.56
N ILE A 261 0.92 0.78 -12.14
CA ILE A 261 0.34 1.91 -11.40
C ILE A 261 -1.12 2.09 -11.81
N SER A 262 -2.03 2.13 -10.83
CA SER A 262 -3.47 2.32 -11.06
C SER A 262 -4.16 2.79 -9.77
N ALA A 263 -5.27 3.52 -9.89
CA ALA A 263 -6.18 3.77 -8.80
C ALA A 263 -7.13 2.56 -8.55
N ASP A 264 -7.31 1.69 -9.54
CA ASP A 264 -8.16 0.50 -9.47
C ASP A 264 -7.37 -0.71 -8.97
N MET A 265 -7.70 -1.19 -7.75
CA MET A 265 -7.02 -2.35 -7.15
C MET A 265 -7.33 -3.67 -7.86
N VAL A 266 -8.51 -3.82 -8.43
CA VAL A 266 -8.90 -5.07 -9.13
C VAL A 266 -8.16 -5.14 -10.46
N ALA A 267 -8.12 -4.05 -11.20
CA ALA A 267 -7.39 -3.93 -12.45
C ALA A 267 -5.89 -4.22 -12.28
N ILE A 268 -5.29 -3.57 -11.26
CA ILE A 268 -3.85 -3.72 -11.03
C ILE A 268 -3.48 -5.12 -10.54
N ASP A 269 -4.32 -5.76 -9.69
CA ASP A 269 -4.10 -7.12 -9.21
C ASP A 269 -4.29 -8.16 -10.33
N THR A 270 -5.25 -7.92 -11.23
CA THR A 270 -5.42 -8.74 -12.45
C THR A 270 -4.17 -8.66 -13.34
N ALA A 271 -3.68 -7.45 -13.58
CA ALA A 271 -2.46 -7.24 -14.38
C ALA A 271 -1.22 -7.82 -13.69
N ALA A 272 -1.08 -7.62 -12.36
CA ALA A 272 0.01 -8.16 -11.57
C ALA A 272 0.02 -9.70 -11.57
N THR A 273 -1.15 -10.32 -11.48
CA THR A 273 -1.29 -11.78 -11.52
C THR A 273 -0.87 -12.34 -12.88
N LYS A 274 -1.27 -11.71 -13.99
CA LYS A 274 -0.79 -12.08 -15.36
C LYS A 274 0.72 -11.87 -15.48
N LEU A 275 1.26 -10.75 -14.96
CA LEU A 275 2.70 -10.50 -14.94
C LEU A 275 3.46 -11.54 -14.10
N PHE A 276 2.86 -11.99 -13.01
CA PHE A 276 3.41 -13.09 -12.20
C PHE A 276 3.41 -14.42 -12.95
N GLY A 277 2.62 -14.60 -14.00
CA GLY A 277 2.50 -15.83 -14.79
C GLY A 277 1.41 -16.78 -14.29
N LEU A 278 0.42 -16.25 -13.60
CA LEU A 278 -0.79 -16.99 -13.20
C LEU A 278 -2.02 -16.47 -13.93
N ASP A 279 -3.01 -17.34 -14.08
CA ASP A 279 -4.35 -16.94 -14.51
C ASP A 279 -5.04 -16.18 -13.36
N PRO A 280 -5.53 -14.94 -13.57
CA PRO A 280 -6.30 -14.20 -12.58
C PRO A 280 -7.54 -14.95 -12.06
N GLY A 281 -8.13 -15.85 -12.83
CA GLY A 281 -9.22 -16.72 -12.39
C GLY A 281 -8.85 -17.66 -11.23
N GLN A 282 -7.57 -17.92 -11.02
CA GLN A 282 -7.06 -18.71 -9.90
C GLN A 282 -6.91 -17.90 -8.60
N VAL A 283 -7.12 -16.58 -8.65
CA VAL A 283 -6.98 -15.66 -7.50
C VAL A 283 -8.36 -15.16 -7.09
N ARG A 284 -9.05 -15.94 -6.25
CA ARG A 284 -10.47 -15.74 -5.89
C ARG A 284 -10.83 -14.32 -5.46
N HIS A 285 -9.97 -13.66 -4.70
CA HIS A 285 -10.28 -12.28 -4.22
C HIS A 285 -10.37 -11.26 -5.36
N ILE A 286 -9.74 -11.48 -6.52
CA ILE A 286 -9.91 -10.62 -7.70
C ILE A 286 -11.35 -10.71 -8.21
N GLN A 287 -11.85 -11.94 -8.36
CA GLN A 287 -13.21 -12.18 -8.82
C GLN A 287 -14.24 -11.57 -7.85
N ILE A 288 -14.10 -11.91 -6.55
CA ILE A 288 -15.03 -11.44 -5.51
C ILE A 288 -15.03 -9.90 -5.42
N ALA A 289 -13.85 -9.27 -5.45
CA ALA A 289 -13.74 -7.81 -5.39
C ALA A 289 -14.39 -7.13 -6.61
N ALA A 290 -14.28 -7.73 -7.80
CA ALA A 290 -14.99 -7.24 -8.99
C ALA A 290 -16.51 -7.34 -8.84
N GLU A 291 -17.02 -8.44 -8.30
CA GLU A 291 -18.46 -8.65 -8.01
C GLU A 291 -18.98 -7.68 -6.95
N LEU A 292 -18.15 -7.30 -5.98
CA LEU A 292 -18.46 -6.28 -4.98
C LEU A 292 -18.35 -4.83 -5.52
N GLY A 293 -17.99 -4.65 -6.81
CA GLY A 293 -17.85 -3.32 -7.40
C GLY A 293 -16.61 -2.55 -6.94
N ALA A 294 -15.57 -3.26 -6.47
CA ALA A 294 -14.32 -2.64 -6.03
C ALA A 294 -13.48 -2.11 -7.20
N GLY A 295 -13.64 -2.67 -8.42
CA GLY A 295 -12.93 -2.28 -9.63
C GLY A 295 -13.21 -3.21 -10.82
N GLN A 296 -12.44 -3.04 -11.90
CA GLN A 296 -12.59 -3.76 -13.16
C GLN A 296 -11.55 -4.87 -13.33
N LYS A 297 -11.99 -6.13 -13.45
CA LYS A 297 -11.08 -7.27 -13.70
C LYS A 297 -10.79 -7.53 -15.17
N ASP A 298 -11.65 -7.08 -16.07
CA ASP A 298 -11.48 -7.28 -17.51
C ASP A 298 -10.53 -6.19 -18.05
N LEU A 299 -9.30 -6.57 -18.32
CA LEU A 299 -8.27 -5.64 -18.79
C LEU A 299 -8.51 -5.14 -20.22
N GLU A 300 -9.36 -5.82 -21.00
CA GLU A 300 -9.68 -5.39 -22.36
C GLU A 300 -10.61 -4.18 -22.38
N LYS A 301 -11.34 -3.97 -21.30
CA LYS A 301 -12.22 -2.80 -21.09
C LYS A 301 -11.49 -1.58 -20.55
N LEU A 302 -10.17 -1.67 -20.34
CA LEU A 302 -9.36 -0.63 -19.72
C LEU A 302 -8.43 0.04 -20.73
N ASN A 303 -8.27 1.34 -20.57
CA ASN A 303 -7.25 2.08 -21.31
C ASN A 303 -5.89 1.91 -20.61
N ILE A 304 -5.09 0.96 -21.12
CA ILE A 304 -3.80 0.59 -20.53
C ILE A 304 -2.64 1.19 -21.30
N LYS A 305 -1.84 2.05 -20.65
CA LYS A 305 -0.57 2.53 -21.19
C LYS A 305 0.55 1.55 -20.88
N ARG A 306 1.27 1.11 -21.91
CA ARG A 306 2.48 0.28 -21.78
C ARG A 306 3.70 1.09 -22.18
N ILE A 307 4.72 1.12 -21.31
CA ILE A 307 5.97 1.89 -21.50
C ILE A 307 7.13 0.92 -21.36
N ALA A 308 8.03 0.92 -22.30
CA ALA A 308 9.35 0.29 -22.23
C ALA A 308 10.42 1.37 -22.14
N ILE A 309 11.42 1.19 -21.27
CA ILE A 309 12.53 2.10 -21.02
C ILE A 309 13.82 1.42 -21.49
#